data_068ef6ce61b27da3c85036298e60bc3d
#
_entry.id   068ef6ce61b27da3c85036298e60bc3d
#
_cell.length_a   1.000
_cell.length_b   1.000
_cell.length_c   1.000
_cell.angle_alpha   90.00
_cell.angle_beta   90.00
_cell.angle_gamma   90.00
#
_symmetry.space_group_name_H-M   'P 1'
#
loop_
_entity.id
_entity.type
_entity.pdbx_description
1 polymer ?
#
loop_
_entity_poly.entity_id
_entity_poly.type
_entity_poly.pdbx_seq_one_letter_code
_entity_poly.pdbx_strand_id
1 'polypeptide(L)'
;SNITSAAGETDALVEDEMTVTFDNAPAVTLPVSGNALGMYTRYFSFEDDEFGSVAPKGFTTVDADHKATVQPLMINYPNIGNAYAYIVINQQPEPEGADWRNIYPRSGDQLLATMATADGTEAVDWIISDQMTARNDAKFRFYAKSYDGDNTYHPWAYLTVLVSTTDNAVSSFTPLSGFTSVQVPHKNNNDSQTSWTEFDVDLSAYAGQKIYIAVRNNTPSNGFVTFFDDFYFENFEYVNSDNSAPYFTTVPETTATVGKKWTYNYSVADPDGDPLTVTLQGKPFWLNHTPGTNGGTITGIPGAEQEVIMKLSVSDGSKTTVQEIILVVTDGSGTEGVNGDRLTVYPNPVVSTLYLNELCDKVVVTDISGKQLLFAEQVESVDVSMLSSGIYFVTMQLGDRVNTTQVIKR
;
A
#
# COMPACT_ATOMS: atom_id res chain seq x y z
N SER A 1 16.74 24.56 -13.86
CA SER A 1 17.18 24.12 -15.20
C SER A 1 17.33 22.61 -15.18
N ASN A 2 16.57 21.93 -16.03
CA ASN A 2 16.71 20.50 -16.20
C ASN A 2 18.04 20.21 -16.88
N ILE A 3 18.92 19.48 -16.24
CA ILE A 3 20.08 18.89 -16.89
C ILE A 3 19.53 17.73 -17.74
N THR A 4 19.34 17.95 -19.03
CA THR A 4 19.05 16.86 -19.97
C THR A 4 20.39 16.30 -20.45
N SER A 5 20.90 15.29 -19.76
CA SER A 5 21.91 14.43 -20.38
C SER A 5 21.19 13.48 -21.35
N ALA A 6 21.79 13.22 -22.50
CA ALA A 6 21.39 12.09 -23.30
C ALA A 6 21.78 10.83 -22.48
N ALA A 7 20.84 10.26 -21.73
CA ALA A 7 21.06 9.03 -20.98
C ALA A 7 21.52 7.96 -21.97
N GLY A 8 22.75 7.49 -21.83
CA GLY A 8 23.25 6.30 -22.51
C GLY A 8 22.56 5.04 -21.98
N GLU A 9 22.89 3.89 -22.53
CA GLU A 9 22.35 2.61 -22.05
C GLU A 9 22.86 2.23 -20.63
N THR A 10 23.89 2.93 -20.13
CA THR A 10 24.53 2.68 -18.83
C THR A 10 24.60 3.93 -17.99
N ASP A 11 24.66 3.78 -16.68
CA ASP A 11 24.84 4.87 -15.73
C ASP A 11 26.16 5.62 -16.00
N ALA A 12 26.13 6.94 -15.91
CA ALA A 12 27.29 7.78 -16.17
C ALA A 12 27.38 8.96 -15.19
N LEU A 13 28.58 9.27 -14.73
CA LEU A 13 28.84 10.52 -14.04
C LEU A 13 28.69 11.70 -15.03
N VAL A 14 27.82 12.63 -14.72
CA VAL A 14 27.62 13.86 -15.47
C VAL A 14 28.18 15.03 -14.66
N GLU A 15 29.10 15.77 -15.26
CA GLU A 15 29.64 17.01 -14.69
C GLU A 15 29.22 18.18 -15.57
N ASP A 16 28.72 19.24 -14.96
CA ASP A 16 28.30 20.45 -15.64
C ASP A 16 28.56 21.68 -14.74
N GLU A 17 28.32 22.87 -15.26
CA GLU A 17 28.47 24.11 -14.55
C GLU A 17 27.14 24.88 -14.48
N MET A 18 26.73 25.24 -13.27
CA MET A 18 25.57 26.10 -13.05
C MET A 18 26.05 27.57 -12.86
N THR A 19 25.63 28.44 -13.74
CA THR A 19 25.92 29.89 -13.60
C THR A 19 24.71 30.61 -13.01
N VAL A 20 24.91 31.24 -11.86
CA VAL A 20 23.93 32.09 -11.20
C VAL A 20 24.28 33.55 -11.51
N THR A 21 23.36 34.25 -12.18
CA THR A 21 23.50 35.68 -12.51
C THR A 21 22.68 36.54 -11.56
N PHE A 22 23.23 37.65 -11.15
CA PHE A 22 22.60 38.64 -10.28
C PHE A 22 22.50 39.99 -11.02
N ASP A 23 21.44 40.75 -10.77
CA ASP A 23 21.24 42.05 -11.46
C ASP A 23 22.32 43.09 -11.18
N ASN A 24 23.00 43.02 -10.02
CA ASN A 24 23.98 44.00 -9.58
C ASN A 24 25.28 43.40 -9.02
N ALA A 25 25.58 42.13 -9.33
CA ALA A 25 26.81 41.48 -8.90
C ALA A 25 27.36 40.56 -10.01
N PRO A 26 28.66 40.23 -9.97
CA PRO A 26 29.25 39.30 -10.93
C PRO A 26 28.53 37.93 -10.85
N ALA A 27 28.36 37.32 -12.02
CA ALA A 27 27.84 35.94 -12.09
C ALA A 27 28.80 34.98 -11.36
N VAL A 28 28.22 34.00 -10.66
CA VAL A 28 28.97 32.93 -9.98
C VAL A 28 28.71 31.63 -10.70
N THR A 29 29.78 30.97 -11.15
CA THR A 29 29.70 29.62 -11.73
C THR A 29 30.06 28.59 -10.67
N LEU A 30 29.21 27.64 -10.48
CA LEU A 30 29.36 26.52 -9.52
C LEU A 30 29.45 25.23 -10.32
N PRO A 31 30.46 24.38 -10.07
CA PRO A 31 30.44 23.02 -10.62
C PRO A 31 29.29 22.25 -10.03
N VAL A 32 28.57 21.52 -10.88
CA VAL A 32 27.51 20.58 -10.49
C VAL A 32 27.86 19.22 -11.04
N SER A 33 27.79 18.19 -10.23
CA SER A 33 27.96 16.81 -10.66
C SER A 33 26.80 15.96 -10.18
N GLY A 34 26.45 14.97 -10.97
CA GLY A 34 25.40 14.01 -10.63
C GLY A 34 25.56 12.74 -11.45
N ASN A 35 24.99 11.64 -10.98
CA ASN A 35 24.93 10.43 -11.76
C ASN A 35 23.71 10.47 -12.69
N ALA A 36 23.94 10.38 -14.01
CA ALA A 36 22.88 10.09 -14.93
C ALA A 36 22.63 8.58 -14.89
N LEU A 37 21.42 8.19 -14.52
CA LEU A 37 21.01 6.80 -14.57
C LEU A 37 20.84 6.36 -16.04
N GLY A 38 21.29 5.16 -16.36
CA GLY A 38 21.04 4.55 -17.66
C GLY A 38 19.54 4.39 -17.92
N MET A 39 19.14 4.38 -19.19
CA MET A 39 17.72 4.29 -19.56
C MET A 39 17.02 3.00 -19.06
N TYR A 40 17.79 2.01 -18.65
CA TYR A 40 17.32 0.73 -18.12
C TYR A 40 17.54 0.59 -16.60
N THR A 41 17.83 1.70 -15.90
CA THR A 41 18.00 1.72 -14.46
C THR A 41 16.85 2.52 -13.84
N ARG A 42 16.19 1.95 -12.83
CA ARG A 42 15.29 2.66 -11.91
C ARG A 42 15.92 2.76 -10.53
N TYR A 43 15.73 3.92 -9.94
CA TYR A 43 16.21 4.23 -8.62
C TYR A 43 15.07 4.73 -7.75
N PHE A 44 14.98 4.20 -6.54
CA PHE A 44 14.01 4.59 -5.53
C PHE A 44 14.75 4.97 -4.25
N SER A 45 14.71 6.23 -3.90
CA SER A 45 15.26 6.78 -2.66
C SER A 45 14.18 7.06 -1.61
N PHE A 46 12.90 6.83 -1.96
CA PHE A 46 11.72 7.09 -1.14
C PHE A 46 11.47 8.57 -0.81
N GLU A 47 12.24 9.51 -1.39
CA GLU A 47 12.13 10.95 -1.16
C GLU A 47 10.82 11.55 -1.70
N ASP A 48 10.25 10.95 -2.73
CA ASP A 48 9.00 11.37 -3.37
C ASP A 48 7.74 10.77 -2.70
N ASP A 49 7.92 9.95 -1.67
CA ASP A 49 6.84 9.35 -0.91
C ASP A 49 6.38 10.25 0.25
N GLU A 50 5.14 10.09 0.68
CA GLU A 50 4.64 10.75 1.87
C GLU A 50 5.26 10.14 3.13
N PHE A 51 5.67 10.97 4.09
CA PHE A 51 6.10 10.51 5.40
C PHE A 51 5.00 9.68 6.09
N GLY A 52 5.31 8.47 6.49
CA GLY A 52 4.35 7.53 7.08
C GLY A 52 3.56 6.72 6.05
N SER A 53 3.88 6.83 4.76
CA SER A 53 3.28 6.00 3.72
C SER A 53 3.60 4.53 3.95
N VAL A 54 2.57 3.69 3.96
CA VAL A 54 2.69 2.22 4.00
C VAL A 54 2.55 1.59 2.60
N ALA A 55 2.44 2.42 1.58
CA ALA A 55 2.36 2.05 0.17
C ALA A 55 3.35 2.90 -0.64
N PRO A 56 4.66 2.61 -0.57
CA PRO A 56 5.66 3.35 -1.31
C PRO A 56 5.46 3.22 -2.81
N LYS A 57 5.70 4.30 -3.54
CA LYS A 57 5.49 4.37 -5.00
C LYS A 57 6.34 3.35 -5.74
N GLY A 58 5.73 2.68 -6.72
CA GLY A 58 6.40 1.64 -7.52
C GLY A 58 6.48 0.28 -6.85
N PHE A 59 5.81 0.10 -5.71
CA PHE A 59 5.81 -1.15 -4.96
C PHE A 59 4.41 -1.54 -4.47
N THR A 60 4.21 -2.84 -4.33
CA THR A 60 3.11 -3.42 -3.57
C THR A 60 3.66 -3.93 -2.24
N THR A 61 3.03 -3.58 -1.12
CA THR A 61 3.35 -4.11 0.19
C THR A 61 2.31 -5.13 0.63
N VAL A 62 2.75 -6.23 1.26
CA VAL A 62 1.85 -7.26 1.80
C VAL A 62 2.29 -7.59 3.22
N ASP A 63 1.47 -7.23 4.18
CA ASP A 63 1.53 -7.70 5.57
C ASP A 63 0.84 -9.08 5.62
N ALA A 64 1.64 -10.14 5.67
CA ALA A 64 1.13 -11.50 5.60
C ALA A 64 0.86 -12.11 6.98
N ASP A 65 1.33 -11.50 8.05
CA ASP A 65 1.03 -11.93 9.41
C ASP A 65 -0.12 -11.14 10.06
N HIS A 66 -0.48 -9.99 9.50
CA HIS A 66 -1.56 -9.10 9.94
C HIS A 66 -1.42 -8.65 11.40
N LYS A 67 -0.19 -8.46 11.87
CA LYS A 67 0.10 -8.14 13.26
C LYS A 67 0.49 -6.70 13.45
N ALA A 68 0.14 -6.19 14.63
CA ALA A 68 0.63 -4.89 15.06
C ALA A 68 2.16 -4.90 15.15
N THR A 69 2.77 -3.82 14.73
CA THR A 69 4.22 -3.62 14.79
C THR A 69 4.68 -3.17 16.17
N VAL A 70 5.94 -3.43 16.53
CA VAL A 70 6.54 -2.84 17.71
C VAL A 70 6.50 -1.32 17.64
N GLN A 71 6.33 -0.69 18.80
CA GLN A 71 6.37 0.76 18.91
C GLN A 71 7.74 1.18 19.43
N PRO A 72 8.62 1.72 18.61
CA PRO A 72 9.85 2.30 19.10
C PRO A 72 9.53 3.47 20.01
N LEU A 73 9.87 3.36 21.29
CA LEU A 73 9.42 4.26 22.37
C LEU A 73 9.75 5.75 22.17
N MET A 74 10.51 6.10 21.14
CA MET A 74 11.06 7.43 21.00
C MET A 74 11.05 8.00 19.57
N ILE A 75 10.43 7.31 18.65
CA ILE A 75 10.20 7.78 17.28
C ILE A 75 8.70 8.03 17.14
N ASN A 76 8.34 9.21 16.69
CA ASN A 76 6.94 9.52 16.41
C ASN A 76 6.75 9.60 14.89
N TYR A 77 5.96 8.69 14.34
CA TYR A 77 5.61 8.65 12.94
C TYR A 77 4.15 8.21 12.76
N PRO A 78 3.51 8.55 11.65
CA PRO A 78 2.17 8.06 11.35
C PRO A 78 2.12 6.52 11.37
N ASN A 79 0.97 5.94 11.72
CA ASN A 79 0.73 4.49 11.77
C ASN A 79 1.56 3.71 12.81
N ILE A 80 2.26 4.37 13.73
CA ILE A 80 3.02 3.70 14.79
C ILE A 80 2.17 2.66 15.53
N GLY A 81 2.67 1.42 15.61
CA GLY A 81 1.99 0.31 16.31
C GLY A 81 0.80 -0.30 15.56
N ASN A 82 0.49 0.18 14.36
CA ASN A 82 -0.50 -0.47 13.50
C ASN A 82 0.10 -1.70 12.79
N ALA A 83 -0.76 -2.51 12.17
CA ALA A 83 -0.35 -3.57 11.26
C ALA A 83 0.00 -2.96 9.89
N TYR A 84 1.19 -3.20 9.41
CA TYR A 84 1.67 -2.86 8.07
C TYR A 84 2.98 -3.62 7.78
N ALA A 85 3.28 -3.83 6.50
CA ALA A 85 4.51 -4.52 6.10
C ALA A 85 5.72 -3.58 6.11
N TYR A 86 5.64 -2.48 5.39
CA TYR A 86 6.71 -1.49 5.24
C TYR A 86 6.15 -0.08 5.40
N ILE A 87 7.00 0.85 5.81
CA ILE A 87 6.63 2.25 6.03
C ILE A 87 7.77 3.18 5.63
N VAL A 88 7.44 4.31 5.01
CA VAL A 88 8.40 5.38 4.72
C VAL A 88 8.52 6.28 5.94
N ILE A 89 9.73 6.45 6.44
CA ILE A 89 10.03 7.34 7.56
C ILE A 89 11.12 8.33 7.19
N ASN A 90 11.08 9.50 7.79
CA ASN A 90 12.09 10.52 7.59
C ASN A 90 13.11 10.54 8.74
N GLN A 91 14.21 11.24 8.51
CA GLN A 91 15.18 11.51 9.53
C GLN A 91 14.50 12.17 10.75
N GLN A 92 14.66 11.56 11.91
CA GLN A 92 14.13 12.12 13.16
C GLN A 92 15.24 12.88 13.88
N PRO A 93 15.00 14.16 14.27
CA PRO A 93 15.95 14.90 15.08
C PRO A 93 16.08 14.23 16.45
N GLU A 94 17.32 14.16 16.95
CA GLU A 94 17.57 13.72 18.32
C GLU A 94 16.86 14.63 19.33
N PRO A 95 16.18 14.06 20.31
CA PRO A 95 15.94 14.75 21.57
C PRO A 95 17.26 14.93 22.31
N GLU A 96 17.51 16.10 22.84
CA GLU A 96 18.73 16.45 23.56
C GLU A 96 19.11 15.35 24.58
N GLY A 97 20.28 14.71 24.37
CA GLY A 97 20.84 13.69 25.28
C GLY A 97 20.57 12.21 24.94
N ALA A 98 20.19 11.88 23.70
CA ALA A 98 19.90 10.51 23.31
C ALA A 98 20.72 10.04 22.08
N ASP A 99 21.89 9.49 22.30
CA ASP A 99 22.85 9.04 21.29
C ASP A 99 22.38 7.89 20.38
N TRP A 100 21.26 7.27 20.63
CA TRP A 100 20.84 6.03 19.97
C TRP A 100 19.63 6.20 19.05
N ARG A 101 19.20 7.43 18.76
CA ARG A 101 17.96 7.72 18.06
C ARG A 101 18.14 8.26 16.66
N ASN A 102 19.35 8.30 16.19
CA ASN A 102 19.62 8.84 14.87
C ASN A 102 19.25 7.85 13.78
N ILE A 103 18.05 8.02 13.25
CA ILE A 103 17.67 7.39 11.99
C ILE A 103 18.25 8.25 10.90
N TYR A 104 19.38 7.83 10.34
CA TYR A 104 19.99 8.51 9.21
C TYR A 104 19.72 7.71 7.94
N PRO A 105 18.96 8.29 6.98
CA PRO A 105 18.91 7.76 5.63
C PRO A 105 20.32 7.62 5.05
N ARG A 106 20.48 6.74 4.08
CA ARG A 106 21.74 6.63 3.34
C ARG A 106 21.89 7.81 2.39
N SER A 107 20.81 8.21 1.75
CA SER A 107 20.70 9.39 0.92
C SER A 107 19.43 10.17 1.26
N GLY A 108 19.39 11.46 0.95
CA GLY A 108 18.23 12.32 1.19
C GLY A 108 17.81 12.44 2.67
N ASP A 109 16.51 12.56 2.88
CA ASP A 109 15.88 12.79 4.19
C ASP A 109 14.94 11.64 4.62
N GLN A 110 14.63 10.70 3.72
CA GLN A 110 13.69 9.59 3.94
C GLN A 110 14.35 8.23 3.72
N LEU A 111 13.74 7.21 4.26
CA LEU A 111 14.11 5.81 4.10
C LEU A 111 12.89 4.91 4.27
N LEU A 112 12.99 3.66 3.85
CA LEU A 112 11.99 2.63 4.07
C LEU A 112 12.33 1.82 5.32
N ALA A 113 11.34 1.48 6.12
CA ALA A 113 11.49 0.65 7.32
C ALA A 113 10.48 -0.50 7.34
N THR A 114 10.87 -1.61 7.96
CA THR A 114 9.97 -2.67 8.40
C THR A 114 10.23 -2.98 9.87
N MET A 115 9.17 -3.28 10.60
CA MET A 115 9.22 -3.45 12.05
C MET A 115 8.99 -4.93 12.43
N ALA A 116 9.51 -5.33 13.58
CA ALA A 116 9.12 -6.60 14.18
C ALA A 116 7.66 -6.55 14.67
N THR A 117 7.08 -7.72 14.89
CA THR A 117 5.73 -7.85 15.43
C THR A 117 5.69 -7.52 16.93
N ALA A 118 4.65 -6.84 17.37
CA ALA A 118 4.48 -6.46 18.79
C ALA A 118 4.25 -7.67 19.72
N ASP A 119 3.77 -8.79 19.18
CA ASP A 119 3.53 -10.02 19.95
C ASP A 119 4.77 -10.92 20.08
N GLY A 120 5.89 -10.49 19.50
CA GLY A 120 7.17 -11.20 19.57
C GLY A 120 7.24 -12.47 18.72
N THR A 121 6.41 -12.60 17.70
CA THR A 121 6.49 -13.68 16.70
C THR A 121 7.33 -13.23 15.50
N GLU A 122 7.63 -14.15 14.58
CA GLU A 122 8.31 -13.82 13.33
C GLU A 122 7.45 -12.86 12.49
N ALA A 123 8.07 -11.80 11.96
CA ALA A 123 7.45 -10.93 10.99
C ALA A 123 7.43 -11.57 9.59
N VAL A 124 6.34 -11.39 8.86
CA VAL A 124 6.20 -11.91 7.50
C VAL A 124 5.69 -10.81 6.58
N ASP A 125 6.57 -9.87 6.29
CA ASP A 125 6.28 -8.65 5.56
C ASP A 125 6.95 -8.63 4.20
N TRP A 126 6.23 -8.20 3.19
CA TRP A 126 6.70 -8.18 1.82
C TRP A 126 6.65 -6.80 1.21
N ILE A 127 7.71 -6.45 0.46
CA ILE A 127 7.69 -5.37 -0.52
C ILE A 127 8.00 -5.98 -1.87
N ILE A 128 7.16 -5.71 -2.86
CA ILE A 128 7.16 -6.34 -4.17
C ILE A 128 7.23 -5.26 -5.24
N SER A 129 8.19 -5.36 -6.16
CA SER A 129 8.34 -4.43 -7.27
C SER A 129 7.18 -4.55 -8.28
N ASP A 130 7.02 -3.54 -9.13
CA ASP A 130 6.28 -3.67 -10.37
C ASP A 130 6.92 -4.75 -11.27
N GLN A 131 6.17 -5.22 -12.27
CA GLN A 131 6.70 -6.17 -13.25
C GLN A 131 7.73 -5.49 -14.14
N MET A 132 8.86 -6.16 -14.35
CA MET A 132 9.96 -5.69 -15.19
C MET A 132 10.47 -6.82 -16.07
N THR A 133 10.96 -6.50 -17.27
CA THR A 133 11.67 -7.48 -18.10
C THR A 133 13.16 -7.39 -17.79
N ALA A 134 13.73 -8.46 -17.27
CA ALA A 134 15.17 -8.53 -17.02
C ALA A 134 15.94 -8.55 -18.34
N ARG A 135 16.97 -7.72 -18.46
CA ARG A 135 17.94 -7.73 -19.56
C ARG A 135 19.17 -8.57 -19.19
N ASN A 136 20.09 -8.69 -20.09
CA ASN A 136 21.40 -9.23 -19.77
C ASN A 136 22.02 -8.40 -18.63
N ASP A 137 22.68 -9.08 -17.70
CA ASP A 137 23.32 -8.46 -16.54
C ASP A 137 22.34 -7.67 -15.64
N ALA A 138 21.06 -8.06 -15.62
CA ALA A 138 20.06 -7.47 -14.71
C ALA A 138 20.47 -7.69 -13.25
N LYS A 139 20.33 -6.64 -12.44
CA LYS A 139 20.69 -6.63 -11.01
C LYS A 139 19.67 -5.86 -10.20
N PHE A 140 19.46 -6.32 -8.98
CA PHE A 140 18.79 -5.54 -7.95
C PHE A 140 19.77 -5.23 -6.82
N ARG A 141 20.10 -3.97 -6.65
CA ARG A 141 21.01 -3.51 -5.60
C ARG A 141 20.25 -2.61 -4.63
N PHE A 142 20.47 -2.83 -3.35
CA PHE A 142 19.86 -2.03 -2.30
C PHE A 142 20.75 -1.97 -1.07
N TYR A 143 20.43 -1.06 -0.18
CA TYR A 143 21.15 -0.91 1.08
C TYR A 143 20.22 -1.20 2.25
N ALA A 144 20.71 -1.94 3.23
CA ALA A 144 19.96 -2.22 4.45
C ALA A 144 20.86 -2.18 5.69
N LYS A 145 20.24 -1.87 6.81
CA LYS A 145 20.85 -1.98 8.15
C LYS A 145 19.77 -2.40 9.15
N SER A 146 20.14 -3.21 10.14
CA SER A 146 19.28 -3.46 11.28
C SER A 146 19.61 -2.48 12.40
N TYR A 147 18.56 -2.12 13.15
CA TYR A 147 18.71 -1.27 14.31
C TYR A 147 18.61 -2.11 15.58
N ASP A 148 19.60 -1.96 16.45
CA ASP A 148 19.61 -2.50 17.78
C ASP A 148 20.34 -1.53 18.71
N GLY A 149 19.71 -1.19 19.81
CA GLY A 149 20.27 -0.24 20.76
C GLY A 149 21.52 -0.72 21.47
N ASP A 150 21.70 -2.00 21.74
CA ASP A 150 22.78 -2.48 22.57
C ASP A 150 23.23 -3.96 22.42
N ASN A 151 22.91 -4.63 21.35
CA ASN A 151 23.24 -6.05 21.09
C ASN A 151 22.73 -7.07 22.12
N THR A 152 22.03 -6.65 23.15
CA THR A 152 21.70 -7.51 24.29
C THR A 152 20.28 -8.03 24.27
N TYR A 153 19.37 -7.32 23.61
CA TYR A 153 17.93 -7.56 23.70
C TYR A 153 17.23 -7.91 22.39
N HIS A 154 17.85 -7.62 21.23
CA HIS A 154 17.19 -7.80 19.94
C HIS A 154 18.02 -8.69 19.02
N PRO A 155 17.49 -9.84 18.59
CA PRO A 155 18.18 -10.68 17.62
C PRO A 155 18.32 -9.94 16.28
N TRP A 156 19.22 -10.41 15.49
CA TRP A 156 19.53 -9.89 14.18
C TRP A 156 18.28 -9.89 13.28
N ALA A 157 18.16 -8.88 12.45
CA ALA A 157 17.17 -8.87 11.39
C ALA A 157 17.59 -9.80 10.25
N TYR A 158 16.61 -10.40 9.60
CA TYR A 158 16.80 -11.27 8.45
C TYR A 158 15.87 -10.87 7.31
N LEU A 159 16.36 -11.01 6.10
CA LEU A 159 15.57 -10.80 4.90
C LEU A 159 15.75 -11.97 3.92
N THR A 160 14.79 -12.12 3.03
CA THR A 160 14.85 -13.02 1.88
C THR A 160 14.51 -12.24 0.63
N VAL A 161 15.35 -12.36 -0.41
CA VAL A 161 15.01 -11.83 -1.73
C VAL A 161 14.43 -12.96 -2.58
N LEU A 162 13.30 -12.67 -3.22
CA LEU A 162 12.53 -13.65 -3.98
C LEU A 162 12.18 -13.10 -5.37
N VAL A 163 11.93 -14.01 -6.31
CA VAL A 163 11.50 -13.69 -7.67
C VAL A 163 10.26 -14.48 -8.02
N SER A 164 9.32 -13.84 -8.71
CA SER A 164 8.21 -14.49 -9.42
C SER A 164 8.31 -14.19 -10.90
N THR A 165 8.08 -15.20 -11.75
CA THR A 165 8.01 -15.08 -13.21
C THR A 165 6.57 -15.13 -13.73
N THR A 166 5.57 -15.15 -12.85
CA THR A 166 4.15 -15.29 -13.19
C THR A 166 3.33 -14.07 -12.78
N ASP A 167 3.19 -13.85 -11.50
CA ASP A 167 2.36 -12.78 -10.91
C ASP A 167 2.96 -12.28 -9.59
N ASN A 168 2.32 -11.30 -8.95
CA ASN A 168 2.77 -10.70 -7.69
C ASN A 168 2.10 -11.32 -6.44
N ALA A 169 1.43 -12.46 -6.55
CA ALA A 169 0.91 -13.18 -5.39
C ALA A 169 2.07 -13.77 -4.59
N VAL A 170 2.08 -13.61 -3.26
CA VAL A 170 3.17 -14.08 -2.39
C VAL A 170 3.48 -15.58 -2.55
N SER A 171 2.47 -16.40 -2.92
CA SER A 171 2.64 -17.83 -3.18
C SER A 171 3.38 -18.16 -4.47
N SER A 172 3.55 -17.20 -5.36
CA SER A 172 4.22 -17.36 -6.67
C SER A 172 5.72 -17.08 -6.61
N PHE A 173 6.21 -16.57 -5.48
CA PHE A 173 7.59 -16.21 -5.33
C PHE A 173 8.48 -17.36 -4.87
N THR A 174 9.66 -17.45 -5.47
CA THR A 174 10.70 -18.40 -5.12
C THR A 174 11.92 -17.66 -4.56
N PRO A 175 12.46 -18.08 -3.38
CA PRO A 175 13.67 -17.49 -2.84
C PRO A 175 14.87 -17.65 -3.75
N LEU A 176 15.67 -16.62 -3.88
CA LEU A 176 16.92 -16.66 -4.62
C LEU A 176 18.01 -17.36 -3.82
N SER A 177 18.81 -18.16 -4.53
CA SER A 177 20.00 -18.80 -3.94
C SER A 177 20.97 -17.74 -3.42
N GLY A 178 21.43 -17.90 -2.18
CA GLY A 178 22.31 -16.94 -1.52
C GLY A 178 21.59 -15.77 -0.83
N PHE A 179 20.27 -15.63 -1.05
CA PHE A 179 19.46 -14.55 -0.46
C PHE A 179 18.27 -15.09 0.34
N THR A 180 18.36 -16.30 0.86
CA THR A 180 17.33 -16.90 1.73
C THR A 180 17.71 -16.70 3.18
N SER A 181 16.92 -15.97 3.94
CA SER A 181 17.13 -15.67 5.35
C SER A 181 18.54 -15.11 5.61
N VAL A 182 18.92 -14.10 4.83
CA VAL A 182 20.22 -13.44 4.97
C VAL A 182 20.16 -12.46 6.12
N GLN A 183 21.17 -12.51 6.96
CA GLN A 183 21.30 -11.60 8.09
C GLN A 183 21.57 -10.18 7.60
N VAL A 184 20.79 -9.23 8.10
CA VAL A 184 21.07 -7.80 7.92
C VAL A 184 22.04 -7.36 8.99
N PRO A 185 23.23 -6.90 8.64
CA PRO A 185 24.23 -6.51 9.62
C PRO A 185 23.74 -5.39 10.51
N HIS A 186 24.03 -5.55 11.77
CA HIS A 186 23.80 -4.58 12.81
C HIS A 186 24.95 -3.57 12.86
N LYS A 187 24.64 -2.30 13.04
CA LYS A 187 25.64 -1.23 13.11
C LYS A 187 25.34 -0.28 14.26
N ASN A 188 26.38 0.07 15.02
CA ASN A 188 26.30 0.98 16.14
C ASN A 188 25.77 2.36 15.72
N ASN A 189 25.03 2.99 16.63
CA ASN A 189 24.29 4.24 16.47
C ASN A 189 25.13 5.47 16.11
N ASN A 190 26.42 5.44 16.37
CA ASN A 190 27.30 6.59 16.16
C ASN A 190 27.80 6.73 14.72
N ASP A 191 27.40 5.84 13.83
CA ASP A 191 27.80 5.89 12.43
C ASP A 191 26.66 6.43 11.56
N SER A 192 26.79 7.67 11.19
CA SER A 192 26.16 8.32 10.06
C SER A 192 26.07 7.41 8.80
N GLN A 193 25.80 7.94 7.66
CA GLN A 193 25.65 7.31 6.34
C GLN A 193 26.56 6.10 6.00
N THR A 194 27.67 5.85 6.73
CA THR A 194 28.62 4.76 6.46
C THR A 194 28.22 3.39 7.02
N SER A 195 27.14 3.30 7.79
CA SER A 195 26.74 2.04 8.46
C SER A 195 25.85 1.13 7.62
N TRP A 196 25.57 1.48 6.38
CA TRP A 196 24.73 0.72 5.48
C TRP A 196 25.48 -0.47 4.84
N THR A 197 24.80 -1.59 4.71
CA THR A 197 25.31 -2.76 3.99
C THR A 197 24.65 -2.82 2.62
N GLU A 198 25.47 -2.92 1.59
CA GLU A 198 25.03 -3.14 0.23
C GLU A 198 24.67 -4.61 0.01
N PHE A 199 23.54 -4.84 -0.64
CA PHE A 199 23.08 -6.12 -1.16
C PHE A 199 23.04 -6.02 -2.69
N ASP A 200 23.86 -6.81 -3.37
CA ASP A 200 23.93 -6.88 -4.83
C ASP A 200 23.41 -8.26 -5.28
N VAL A 201 22.23 -8.24 -5.90
CA VAL A 201 21.48 -9.44 -6.30
C VAL A 201 21.60 -9.61 -7.81
N ASP A 202 22.35 -10.61 -8.25
CA ASP A 202 22.46 -10.97 -9.67
C ASP A 202 21.17 -11.64 -10.16
N LEU A 203 20.57 -11.07 -11.19
CA LEU A 203 19.33 -11.52 -11.82
C LEU A 203 19.54 -11.87 -13.31
N SER A 204 20.78 -11.98 -13.75
CA SER A 204 21.14 -12.33 -15.13
C SER A 204 20.54 -13.64 -15.63
N ALA A 205 20.28 -14.59 -14.72
CA ALA A 205 19.61 -15.85 -15.03
C ALA A 205 18.16 -15.68 -15.52
N TYR A 206 17.55 -14.52 -15.33
CA TYR A 206 16.19 -14.18 -15.75
C TYR A 206 16.15 -13.35 -17.04
N ALA A 207 17.28 -13.19 -17.75
CA ALA A 207 17.36 -12.39 -18.96
C ALA A 207 16.25 -12.76 -19.97
N GLY A 208 15.53 -11.74 -20.47
CA GLY A 208 14.39 -11.87 -21.38
C GLY A 208 13.08 -12.29 -20.72
N GLN A 209 13.06 -12.53 -19.40
CA GLN A 209 11.85 -12.89 -18.68
C GLN A 209 11.22 -11.67 -18.01
N LYS A 210 9.88 -11.64 -17.96
CA LYS A 210 9.14 -10.71 -17.11
C LYS A 210 9.14 -11.25 -15.69
N ILE A 211 9.59 -10.44 -14.74
CA ILE A 211 9.70 -10.83 -13.34
C ILE A 211 9.17 -9.78 -12.40
N TYR A 212 8.79 -10.21 -11.22
CA TYR A 212 8.61 -9.39 -10.02
C TYR A 212 9.72 -9.75 -9.03
N ILE A 213 10.21 -8.76 -8.32
CA ILE A 213 11.23 -8.95 -7.28
C ILE A 213 10.60 -8.57 -5.94
N ALA A 214 10.80 -9.42 -4.94
CA ALA A 214 10.32 -9.14 -3.59
C ALA A 214 11.46 -9.18 -2.57
N VAL A 215 11.37 -8.32 -1.57
CA VAL A 215 12.14 -8.43 -0.33
C VAL A 215 11.15 -8.75 0.79
N ARG A 216 11.35 -9.90 1.42
CA ARG A 216 10.56 -10.32 2.57
C ARG A 216 11.36 -10.13 3.85
N ASN A 217 10.80 -9.38 4.78
CA ASN A 217 11.24 -9.40 6.16
C ASN A 217 10.86 -10.75 6.79
N ASN A 218 11.82 -11.46 7.32
CA ASN A 218 11.62 -12.69 8.08
C ASN A 218 12.45 -12.65 9.37
N THR A 219 12.44 -11.49 9.99
CA THR A 219 13.08 -11.26 11.28
C THR A 219 12.38 -12.12 12.35
N PRO A 220 13.13 -12.97 13.07
CA PRO A 220 12.56 -13.84 14.10
C PRO A 220 12.00 -13.04 15.28
N SER A 221 11.32 -13.75 16.17
CA SER A 221 10.80 -13.19 17.41
C SER A 221 11.87 -12.39 18.18
N ASN A 222 11.47 -11.26 18.73
CA ASN A 222 12.31 -10.28 19.43
C ASN A 222 13.25 -9.44 18.52
N GLY A 223 13.06 -9.44 17.19
CA GLY A 223 13.65 -8.44 16.32
C GLY A 223 13.10 -7.04 16.62
N PHE A 224 13.65 -6.01 15.98
CA PHE A 224 13.19 -4.66 16.21
C PHE A 224 12.85 -3.94 14.91
N VAL A 225 13.83 -3.33 14.25
CA VAL A 225 13.62 -2.56 13.02
C VAL A 225 14.69 -2.90 12.00
N THR A 226 14.27 -2.99 10.74
CA THR A 226 15.19 -3.05 9.60
C THR A 226 14.92 -1.84 8.72
N PHE A 227 15.97 -1.11 8.39
CA PHE A 227 15.94 0.03 7.49
C PHE A 227 16.48 -0.38 6.13
N PHE A 228 15.87 0.19 5.09
CA PHE A 228 16.27 0.05 3.70
C PHE A 228 16.34 1.41 3.05
N ASP A 229 17.23 1.54 2.07
CA ASP A 229 17.35 2.75 1.27
C ASP A 229 17.98 2.44 -0.08
N ASP A 230 17.80 3.38 -1.03
CA ASP A 230 18.46 3.36 -2.32
C ASP A 230 18.29 2.02 -3.08
N PHE A 231 17.09 1.74 -3.54
CA PHE A 231 16.81 0.58 -4.38
C PHE A 231 17.15 0.90 -5.84
N TYR A 232 18.09 0.13 -6.41
CA TYR A 232 18.48 0.22 -7.80
C TYR A 232 18.08 -1.05 -8.53
N PHE A 233 17.27 -0.91 -9.56
CA PHE A 233 16.95 -1.95 -10.51
C PHE A 233 17.72 -1.65 -11.80
N GLU A 234 18.83 -2.31 -12.02
CA GLU A 234 19.76 -2.06 -13.12
C GLU A 234 19.55 -3.07 -14.24
N ASN A 235 19.55 -2.61 -15.49
CA ASN A 235 19.33 -3.42 -16.70
C ASN A 235 17.96 -4.11 -16.75
N PHE A 236 16.90 -3.33 -16.50
CA PHE A 236 15.52 -3.76 -16.70
C PHE A 236 14.81 -2.91 -17.73
N GLU A 237 13.96 -3.56 -18.54
CA GLU A 237 12.95 -2.86 -19.33
C GLU A 237 11.68 -2.74 -18.48
N TYR A 238 11.22 -1.52 -18.35
CA TYR A 238 10.01 -1.21 -17.58
C TYR A 238 8.83 -1.14 -18.54
N VAL A 239 7.74 -1.77 -18.17
CA VAL A 239 6.47 -1.52 -18.81
C VAL A 239 6.01 -0.16 -18.30
N ASN A 240 6.02 0.79 -19.17
CA ASN A 240 5.65 2.19 -19.03
C ASN A 240 5.59 2.77 -17.58
N SER A 241 6.60 3.52 -17.17
CA SER A 241 6.74 4.04 -15.80
C SER A 241 5.65 5.05 -15.41
N ASP A 242 4.95 5.59 -16.37
CA ASP A 242 3.91 6.60 -16.18
C ASP A 242 2.50 5.99 -16.19
N ASN A 243 2.41 4.66 -16.30
CA ASN A 243 1.13 3.96 -16.29
C ASN A 243 0.49 4.03 -14.90
N SER A 244 -0.71 4.57 -14.81
CA SER A 244 -1.55 4.59 -13.62
C SER A 244 -2.43 3.34 -13.59
N ALA A 245 -2.81 2.86 -12.41
CA ALA A 245 -3.72 1.72 -12.35
C ALA A 245 -5.15 2.12 -12.76
N PRO A 246 -5.86 1.27 -13.49
CA PRO A 246 -7.28 1.49 -13.77
C PRO A 246 -8.11 1.46 -12.48
N TYR A 247 -9.28 2.09 -12.50
CA TYR A 247 -10.14 2.16 -11.32
C TYR A 247 -11.61 2.02 -11.68
N PHE A 248 -12.42 1.59 -10.70
CA PHE A 248 -13.88 1.55 -10.82
C PHE A 248 -14.45 2.91 -10.44
N THR A 249 -15.36 3.42 -11.29
CA THR A 249 -16.08 4.68 -11.03
C THR A 249 -17.46 4.43 -10.39
N THR A 250 -17.82 3.17 -10.20
CA THR A 250 -19.12 2.73 -9.65
C THR A 250 -18.92 1.77 -8.47
N VAL A 251 -19.93 1.73 -7.61
CA VAL A 251 -19.98 0.81 -6.45
C VAL A 251 -21.22 -0.07 -6.61
N PRO A 252 -21.13 -1.40 -6.39
CA PRO A 252 -22.25 -2.31 -6.48
C PRO A 252 -23.21 -2.18 -5.29
N GLU A 253 -24.49 -2.45 -5.52
CA GLU A 253 -25.42 -2.76 -4.44
C GLU A 253 -25.09 -4.15 -3.87
N THR A 254 -24.99 -4.24 -2.55
CA THR A 254 -24.58 -5.46 -1.84
C THR A 254 -25.74 -6.33 -1.38
N THR A 255 -26.98 -5.98 -1.76
CA THR A 255 -28.20 -6.73 -1.39
C THR A 255 -29.00 -7.11 -2.63
N ALA A 256 -29.58 -8.31 -2.61
CA ALA A 256 -30.50 -8.81 -3.63
C ALA A 256 -31.67 -9.54 -2.97
N THR A 257 -32.78 -9.70 -3.71
CA THR A 257 -33.96 -10.41 -3.24
C THR A 257 -34.22 -11.63 -4.11
N VAL A 258 -34.52 -12.78 -3.50
CA VAL A 258 -34.91 -13.99 -4.21
C VAL A 258 -36.05 -13.70 -5.17
N GLY A 259 -35.94 -14.21 -6.40
CA GLY A 259 -36.94 -14.02 -7.47
C GLY A 259 -36.99 -12.62 -8.11
N LYS A 260 -36.22 -11.64 -7.60
CA LYS A 260 -36.12 -10.31 -8.19
C LYS A 260 -34.81 -10.17 -8.98
N LYS A 261 -34.87 -9.45 -10.09
CA LYS A 261 -33.69 -9.17 -10.90
C LYS A 261 -32.75 -8.22 -10.16
N TRP A 262 -31.50 -8.65 -9.93
CA TRP A 262 -30.40 -7.80 -9.50
C TRP A 262 -29.55 -7.42 -10.70
N THR A 263 -29.04 -6.16 -10.72
CA THR A 263 -28.21 -5.66 -11.81
C THR A 263 -27.19 -4.68 -11.27
N TYR A 264 -25.92 -4.91 -11.60
CA TYR A 264 -24.84 -3.96 -11.39
C TYR A 264 -24.26 -3.54 -12.73
N ASN A 265 -24.46 -2.27 -13.09
CA ASN A 265 -23.80 -1.64 -14.22
C ASN A 265 -22.53 -0.98 -13.70
N TYR A 266 -21.39 -1.57 -13.99
CA TYR A 266 -20.12 -1.01 -13.58
C TYR A 266 -19.49 -0.19 -14.69
N SER A 267 -18.72 0.83 -14.29
CA SER A 267 -17.88 1.61 -15.18
C SER A 267 -16.45 1.63 -14.64
N VAL A 268 -15.51 1.61 -15.57
CA VAL A 268 -14.08 1.64 -15.31
C VAL A 268 -13.43 2.75 -16.10
N ALA A 269 -12.35 3.31 -15.57
CA ALA A 269 -11.55 4.30 -16.24
C ALA A 269 -10.06 4.02 -15.99
N ASP A 270 -9.26 4.46 -16.94
CA ASP A 270 -7.82 4.46 -16.84
C ASP A 270 -7.31 5.89 -17.02
N PRO A 271 -6.43 6.39 -16.11
CA PRO A 271 -5.92 7.75 -16.21
C PRO A 271 -5.09 8.02 -17.47
N ASP A 272 -4.45 6.97 -18.01
CA ASP A 272 -3.54 7.07 -19.16
C ASP A 272 -4.26 6.74 -20.47
N GLY A 273 -5.52 6.26 -20.38
CA GLY A 273 -6.37 5.91 -21.53
C GLY A 273 -6.04 4.56 -22.15
N ASP A 274 -5.39 3.69 -21.40
CA ASP A 274 -5.01 2.35 -21.87
C ASP A 274 -6.22 1.43 -22.07
N PRO A 275 -6.13 0.45 -23.00
CA PRO A 275 -7.19 -0.51 -23.22
C PRO A 275 -7.44 -1.39 -21.99
N LEU A 276 -8.69 -1.45 -21.54
CA LEU A 276 -9.06 -2.16 -20.32
C LEU A 276 -9.63 -3.55 -20.60
N THR A 277 -9.24 -4.50 -19.77
CA THR A 277 -9.81 -5.85 -19.73
C THR A 277 -10.46 -6.09 -18.37
N VAL A 278 -11.74 -6.49 -18.36
CA VAL A 278 -12.47 -6.78 -17.13
C VAL A 278 -12.81 -8.25 -17.04
N THR A 279 -12.51 -8.85 -15.87
CA THR A 279 -12.80 -10.26 -15.56
C THR A 279 -13.59 -10.37 -14.27
N LEU A 280 -14.50 -11.35 -14.20
CA LEU A 280 -15.30 -11.64 -13.00
C LEU A 280 -15.05 -13.07 -12.54
N GLN A 281 -14.64 -13.23 -11.28
CA GLN A 281 -14.45 -14.52 -10.62
C GLN A 281 -15.47 -14.71 -9.50
N GLY A 282 -15.77 -15.97 -9.15
CA GLY A 282 -16.67 -16.30 -8.04
C GLY A 282 -18.16 -16.09 -8.34
N LYS A 283 -18.56 -15.78 -9.57
CA LYS A 283 -19.98 -15.57 -9.89
C LYS A 283 -20.77 -16.88 -9.83
N PRO A 284 -21.95 -16.89 -9.20
CA PRO A 284 -22.85 -18.04 -9.22
C PRO A 284 -23.49 -18.25 -10.61
N PHE A 285 -24.06 -19.40 -10.83
CA PHE A 285 -24.64 -19.79 -12.15
C PHE A 285 -25.81 -18.90 -12.62
N TRP A 286 -26.54 -18.28 -11.69
CA TRP A 286 -27.68 -17.43 -12.01
C TRP A 286 -27.30 -15.98 -12.42
N LEU A 287 -26.03 -15.59 -12.24
CA LEU A 287 -25.50 -14.32 -12.72
C LEU A 287 -24.87 -14.45 -14.10
N ASN A 288 -25.12 -13.47 -14.94
CA ASN A 288 -24.46 -13.27 -16.22
C ASN A 288 -23.56 -12.02 -16.13
N HIS A 289 -22.37 -12.11 -16.71
CA HIS A 289 -21.46 -10.99 -16.88
C HIS A 289 -21.30 -10.67 -18.36
N THR A 290 -21.53 -9.43 -18.72
CA THR A 290 -21.35 -8.90 -20.07
C THR A 290 -20.38 -7.74 -19.99
N PRO A 291 -19.07 -7.97 -20.25
CA PRO A 291 -18.09 -6.89 -20.28
C PRO A 291 -18.28 -6.02 -21.53
N GLY A 292 -17.98 -4.73 -21.37
CA GLY A 292 -17.90 -3.73 -22.44
C GLY A 292 -16.55 -3.01 -22.41
N THR A 293 -16.34 -2.01 -23.28
CA THR A 293 -15.03 -1.34 -23.45
C THR A 293 -14.58 -0.60 -22.18
N ASN A 294 -15.47 0.20 -21.56
CA ASN A 294 -15.17 0.98 -20.36
C ASN A 294 -16.15 0.69 -19.23
N GLY A 295 -16.55 -0.56 -19.11
CA GLY A 295 -17.52 -0.99 -18.11
C GLY A 295 -18.22 -2.27 -18.53
N GLY A 296 -19.39 -2.52 -17.98
CA GLY A 296 -20.18 -3.70 -18.30
C GLY A 296 -21.35 -3.89 -17.35
N THR A 297 -21.98 -5.05 -17.46
CA THR A 297 -23.16 -5.38 -16.65
C THR A 297 -23.02 -6.76 -16.03
N ILE A 298 -23.31 -6.86 -14.74
CA ILE A 298 -23.51 -8.12 -14.02
C ILE A 298 -24.99 -8.16 -13.66
N THR A 299 -25.73 -9.18 -14.09
CA THR A 299 -27.18 -9.24 -13.87
C THR A 299 -27.68 -10.67 -13.73
N GLY A 300 -28.72 -10.87 -12.94
CA GLY A 300 -29.37 -12.17 -12.80
C GLY A 300 -30.51 -12.16 -11.79
N ILE A 301 -31.14 -13.33 -11.61
CA ILE A 301 -32.25 -13.53 -10.66
C ILE A 301 -31.85 -14.65 -9.72
N PRO A 302 -31.60 -14.36 -8.43
CA PRO A 302 -31.27 -15.40 -7.45
C PRO A 302 -32.48 -16.28 -7.15
N GLY A 303 -32.28 -17.59 -7.07
CA GLY A 303 -33.34 -18.56 -6.78
C GLY A 303 -33.46 -18.94 -5.30
N ALA A 304 -32.50 -18.56 -4.47
CA ALA A 304 -32.46 -18.89 -3.03
C ALA A 304 -31.64 -17.86 -2.27
N GLU A 305 -31.87 -17.80 -0.95
CA GLU A 305 -31.01 -17.02 -0.03
C GLU A 305 -29.59 -17.56 -0.02
N GLN A 306 -28.63 -16.66 -0.11
CA GLN A 306 -27.22 -16.99 -0.11
C GLN A 306 -26.36 -15.73 0.08
N GLU A 307 -25.13 -15.91 0.50
CA GLU A 307 -24.07 -14.92 0.36
C GLU A 307 -23.19 -15.30 -0.84
N VAL A 308 -22.89 -14.34 -1.67
CA VAL A 308 -22.06 -14.51 -2.87
C VAL A 308 -20.87 -13.57 -2.79
N ILE A 309 -19.67 -14.13 -2.81
CA ILE A 309 -18.43 -13.35 -2.85
C ILE A 309 -17.86 -13.41 -4.28
N MET A 310 -17.74 -12.27 -4.91
CA MET A 310 -17.23 -12.12 -6.28
C MET A 310 -16.04 -11.17 -6.30
N LYS A 311 -15.12 -11.37 -7.22
CA LYS A 311 -14.02 -10.45 -7.51
C LYS A 311 -14.13 -9.96 -8.94
N LEU A 312 -14.42 -8.68 -9.10
CA LEU A 312 -14.40 -7.99 -10.37
C LEU A 312 -13.05 -7.29 -10.52
N SER A 313 -12.27 -7.70 -11.51
CA SER A 313 -10.91 -7.19 -11.74
C SER A 313 -10.86 -6.41 -13.04
N VAL A 314 -10.26 -5.23 -13.03
CA VAL A 314 -9.95 -4.44 -14.22
C VAL A 314 -8.44 -4.35 -14.39
N SER A 315 -7.94 -4.60 -15.61
CA SER A 315 -6.52 -4.53 -15.94
C SER A 315 -6.31 -3.75 -17.24
N ASP A 316 -5.28 -2.92 -17.26
CA ASP A 316 -4.74 -2.22 -18.43
C ASP A 316 -3.64 -3.05 -19.17
N GLY A 317 -3.39 -4.28 -18.69
CA GLY A 317 -2.32 -5.15 -19.18
C GLY A 317 -1.02 -5.04 -18.38
N SER A 318 -0.87 -4.01 -17.55
CA SER A 318 0.30 -3.75 -16.68
C SER A 318 -0.07 -3.76 -15.21
N LYS A 319 -1.15 -3.07 -14.85
CA LYS A 319 -1.69 -2.99 -13.49
C LYS A 319 -3.11 -3.53 -13.43
N THR A 320 -3.52 -3.95 -12.24
CA THR A 320 -4.86 -4.53 -12.03
C THR A 320 -5.45 -4.00 -10.73
N THR A 321 -6.70 -3.54 -10.81
CA THR A 321 -7.49 -3.17 -9.65
C THR A 321 -8.62 -4.16 -9.44
N VAL A 322 -8.85 -4.58 -8.20
CA VAL A 322 -9.89 -5.56 -7.83
C VAL A 322 -10.94 -4.90 -6.96
N GLN A 323 -12.21 -5.06 -7.35
CA GLN A 323 -13.37 -4.74 -6.53
C GLN A 323 -13.99 -6.05 -6.02
N GLU A 324 -13.92 -6.29 -4.72
CA GLU A 324 -14.62 -7.41 -4.10
C GLU A 324 -16.09 -7.04 -3.87
N ILE A 325 -16.99 -7.91 -4.27
CA ILE A 325 -18.44 -7.73 -4.18
C ILE A 325 -18.99 -8.84 -3.27
N ILE A 326 -19.43 -8.48 -2.08
CA ILE A 326 -20.16 -9.36 -1.17
C ILE A 326 -21.64 -9.06 -1.35
N LEU A 327 -22.36 -9.98 -2.02
CA LEU A 327 -23.77 -9.83 -2.30
C LEU A 327 -24.60 -10.75 -1.40
N VAL A 328 -25.40 -10.15 -0.53
CA VAL A 328 -26.31 -10.88 0.37
C VAL A 328 -27.67 -10.97 -0.31
N VAL A 329 -28.12 -12.21 -0.55
CA VAL A 329 -29.44 -12.50 -1.12
C VAL A 329 -30.39 -12.92 0.01
N THR A 330 -31.51 -12.20 0.16
CA THR A 330 -32.56 -12.51 1.15
C THR A 330 -33.87 -12.90 0.43
N ASP A 331 -34.75 -13.61 1.12
CA ASP A 331 -36.07 -14.00 0.57
C ASP A 331 -37.05 -12.81 0.45
N GLY A 332 -36.68 -11.66 0.98
CA GLY A 332 -37.56 -10.48 1.03
C GLY A 332 -38.68 -10.60 2.05
N SER A 333 -38.68 -11.67 2.86
CA SER A 333 -39.66 -11.89 3.93
C SER A 333 -39.25 -11.24 5.27
N GLY A 334 -38.04 -10.67 5.33
CA GLY A 334 -37.75 -9.67 6.35
C GLY A 334 -38.79 -8.58 6.18
N THR A 335 -39.65 -8.38 7.16
CA THR A 335 -40.70 -7.37 7.18
C THR A 335 -40.24 -6.15 6.41
N GLU A 336 -40.86 -5.91 5.23
CA GLU A 336 -40.79 -4.58 4.62
C GLU A 336 -41.44 -3.63 5.64
N GLY A 337 -40.64 -3.15 6.57
CA GLY A 337 -40.92 -1.91 7.25
C GLY A 337 -41.10 -0.92 6.14
N VAL A 338 -42.31 -0.41 6.01
CA VAL A 338 -42.74 0.66 5.13
C VAL A 338 -41.58 1.62 4.92
N ASN A 339 -41.30 2.01 3.69
CA ASN A 339 -40.22 2.92 3.26
C ASN A 339 -40.28 4.32 3.94
N GLY A 340 -40.35 4.38 5.24
CA GLY A 340 -40.41 5.55 6.12
C GLY A 340 -39.74 5.32 7.48
N ASP A 341 -39.42 4.06 7.83
CA ASP A 341 -39.06 3.72 9.22
C ASP A 341 -37.60 3.24 9.42
N ARG A 342 -36.77 3.21 8.39
CA ARG A 342 -35.38 2.77 8.54
C ARG A 342 -34.47 3.94 8.86
N LEU A 343 -33.75 3.82 9.97
CA LEU A 343 -32.67 4.74 10.29
C LEU A 343 -31.49 4.53 9.33
N THR A 344 -31.06 5.60 8.68
CA THR A 344 -29.96 5.56 7.71
C THR A 344 -28.98 6.70 7.94
N VAL A 345 -27.75 6.55 7.46
CA VAL A 345 -26.71 7.59 7.51
C VAL A 345 -26.18 7.93 6.14
N TYR A 346 -25.77 9.19 5.96
CA TYR A 346 -25.16 9.69 4.74
C TYR A 346 -24.23 10.88 5.03
N PRO A 347 -23.23 11.16 4.16
CA PRO A 347 -22.82 10.36 3.02
C PRO A 347 -22.07 9.09 3.46
N ASN A 348 -22.07 8.08 2.61
CA ASN A 348 -21.22 6.90 2.75
C ASN A 348 -20.62 6.58 1.37
N PRO A 349 -19.32 6.74 1.14
CA PRO A 349 -18.24 7.11 2.11
C PRO A 349 -18.33 8.52 2.69
N VAL A 350 -17.83 8.68 3.94
CA VAL A 350 -17.83 9.93 4.68
C VAL A 350 -16.41 10.50 4.86
N VAL A 351 -16.30 11.83 4.85
CA VAL A 351 -15.03 12.54 5.13
C VAL A 351 -14.99 13.11 6.54
N SER A 352 -16.02 13.82 6.97
CA SER A 352 -16.02 14.51 8.28
C SER A 352 -17.30 14.29 9.09
N THR A 353 -18.47 14.44 8.49
CA THR A 353 -19.74 14.41 9.21
C THR A 353 -20.69 13.40 8.58
N LEU A 354 -21.22 12.50 9.40
CA LEU A 354 -22.33 11.62 9.08
C LEU A 354 -23.63 12.28 9.49
N TYR A 355 -24.57 12.39 8.57
CA TYR A 355 -25.94 12.83 8.84
C TYR A 355 -26.85 11.62 8.97
N LEU A 356 -27.86 11.75 9.79
CA LEU A 356 -28.90 10.76 9.99
C LEU A 356 -30.21 11.25 9.34
N ASN A 357 -31.02 10.33 8.87
CA ASN A 357 -32.31 10.69 8.26
C ASN A 357 -33.38 11.12 9.30
N GLU A 358 -33.16 10.83 10.56
CA GLU A 358 -34.02 11.20 11.69
C GLU A 358 -33.17 11.55 12.92
N LEU A 359 -33.73 12.35 13.85
CA LEU A 359 -33.14 12.62 15.16
C LEU A 359 -33.07 11.32 15.97
N CYS A 360 -31.90 10.75 16.14
CA CYS A 360 -31.72 9.49 16.86
C CYS A 360 -31.51 9.71 18.36
N ASP A 361 -32.16 8.87 19.18
CA ASP A 361 -31.95 8.88 20.62
C ASP A 361 -30.53 8.54 21.00
N LYS A 362 -29.91 7.61 20.21
CA LYS A 362 -28.58 7.14 20.48
C LYS A 362 -27.88 6.72 19.19
N VAL A 363 -26.62 7.11 19.06
CA VAL A 363 -25.73 6.69 17.98
C VAL A 363 -24.41 6.19 18.57
N VAL A 364 -23.98 5.01 18.12
CA VAL A 364 -22.71 4.39 18.51
C VAL A 364 -21.92 4.11 17.25
N VAL A 365 -20.67 4.53 17.21
CA VAL A 365 -19.73 4.16 16.15
C VAL A 365 -18.71 3.20 16.71
N THR A 366 -18.57 2.05 16.09
CA THR A 366 -17.60 1.02 16.46
C THR A 366 -16.66 0.72 15.32
N ASP A 367 -15.46 0.25 15.61
CA ASP A 367 -14.55 -0.34 14.63
C ASP A 367 -14.97 -1.78 14.26
N ILE A 368 -14.20 -2.41 13.38
CA ILE A 368 -14.45 -3.79 12.92
C ILE A 368 -14.34 -4.84 14.05
N SER A 369 -13.69 -4.51 15.16
CA SER A 369 -13.57 -5.39 16.34
C SER A 369 -14.77 -5.25 17.30
N GLY A 370 -15.68 -4.29 17.04
CA GLY A 370 -16.78 -3.95 17.92
C GLY A 370 -16.41 -2.98 19.06
N LYS A 371 -15.16 -2.44 19.06
CA LYS A 371 -14.77 -1.42 20.04
C LYS A 371 -15.49 -0.12 19.77
N GLN A 372 -16.16 0.43 20.78
CA GLN A 372 -16.83 1.73 20.67
C GLN A 372 -15.81 2.86 20.59
N LEU A 373 -15.92 3.66 19.54
CA LEU A 373 -15.06 4.83 19.27
C LEU A 373 -15.77 6.15 19.51
N LEU A 374 -17.05 6.24 19.10
CA LEU A 374 -17.88 7.42 19.32
C LEU A 374 -19.24 7.03 19.90
N PHE A 375 -19.80 7.95 20.66
CA PHE A 375 -21.12 7.84 21.26
C PHE A 375 -21.77 9.22 21.26
N ALA A 376 -23.02 9.30 20.82
CA ALA A 376 -23.81 10.52 20.83
C ALA A 376 -25.27 10.20 21.14
N GLU A 377 -25.96 11.15 21.80
CA GLU A 377 -27.39 11.09 22.15
C GLU A 377 -28.11 12.29 21.60
N GLN A 378 -29.36 12.08 21.16
CA GLN A 378 -30.26 13.14 20.66
C GLN A 378 -29.60 13.94 19.52
N VAL A 379 -29.12 13.22 18.48
CA VAL A 379 -28.36 13.80 17.37
C VAL A 379 -28.96 13.47 16.01
N GLU A 380 -28.82 14.40 15.05
CA GLU A 380 -29.11 14.24 13.62
C GLU A 380 -27.82 14.11 12.80
N SER A 381 -26.66 14.25 13.45
CA SER A 381 -25.36 14.08 12.81
C SER A 381 -24.28 13.71 13.81
N VAL A 382 -23.22 13.07 13.32
CA VAL A 382 -22.04 12.68 14.10
C VAL A 382 -20.79 13.15 13.37
N ASP A 383 -19.93 13.88 14.08
CA ASP A 383 -18.60 14.24 13.59
C ASP A 383 -17.67 13.02 13.70
N VAL A 384 -17.20 12.57 12.56
CA VAL A 384 -16.27 11.45 12.42
C VAL A 384 -14.91 11.89 11.87
N SER A 385 -14.62 13.19 11.87
CA SER A 385 -13.38 13.76 11.33
C SER A 385 -12.13 13.22 12.04
N MET A 386 -12.25 12.87 13.31
CA MET A 386 -11.16 12.32 14.14
C MET A 386 -10.91 10.82 13.91
N LEU A 387 -11.76 10.14 13.13
CA LEU A 387 -11.54 8.74 12.80
C LEU A 387 -10.61 8.62 11.59
N SER A 388 -9.70 7.67 11.66
CA SER A 388 -8.83 7.30 10.54
C SER A 388 -9.66 6.76 9.35
N SER A 389 -9.09 6.80 8.15
CA SER A 389 -9.72 6.13 7.00
C SER A 389 -9.87 4.64 7.28
N GLY A 390 -11.06 4.10 7.00
CA GLY A 390 -11.35 2.71 7.34
C GLY A 390 -12.85 2.37 7.32
N ILE A 391 -13.16 1.15 7.76
CA ILE A 391 -14.53 0.63 7.86
C ILE A 391 -14.99 0.71 9.31
N TYR A 392 -16.20 1.24 9.50
CA TYR A 392 -16.85 1.40 10.81
C TYR A 392 -18.28 0.91 10.77
N PHE A 393 -18.82 0.55 11.92
CA PHE A 393 -20.25 0.24 12.08
C PHE A 393 -20.91 1.35 12.88
N VAL A 394 -22.01 1.88 12.36
CA VAL A 394 -22.83 2.89 13.00
C VAL A 394 -24.15 2.28 13.42
N THR A 395 -24.33 2.15 14.72
CA THR A 395 -25.60 1.68 15.32
C THR A 395 -26.41 2.88 15.75
N MET A 396 -27.62 3.01 15.22
CA MET A 396 -28.58 4.08 15.51
C MET A 396 -29.78 3.51 16.25
N GLN A 397 -30.28 4.24 17.22
CA GLN A 397 -31.48 3.88 17.97
C GLN A 397 -32.44 5.08 18.05
N LEU A 398 -33.71 4.82 17.79
CA LEU A 398 -34.81 5.79 18.02
C LEU A 398 -36.02 5.00 18.52
N GLY A 399 -36.34 5.19 19.82
CA GLY A 399 -37.33 4.36 20.54
C GLY A 399 -36.92 2.89 20.52
N ASP A 400 -37.81 2.05 20.03
CA ASP A 400 -37.59 0.59 19.90
C ASP A 400 -36.87 0.22 18.57
N ARG A 401 -36.68 1.17 17.67
CA ARG A 401 -35.99 0.95 16.38
C ARG A 401 -34.48 1.01 16.60
N VAL A 402 -33.80 -0.06 16.20
CA VAL A 402 -32.33 -0.12 16.18
C VAL A 402 -31.88 -0.55 14.79
N ASN A 403 -30.95 0.18 14.21
CA ASN A 403 -30.32 -0.18 12.93
C ASN A 403 -28.80 -0.03 13.01
N THR A 404 -28.08 -1.00 12.47
CA THR A 404 -26.62 -0.91 12.32
C THR A 404 -26.28 -0.91 10.82
N THR A 405 -25.42 0.02 10.42
CA THR A 405 -24.96 0.11 9.03
C THR A 405 -23.45 0.25 8.97
N GLN A 406 -22.85 -0.29 7.93
CA GLN A 406 -21.43 -0.15 7.65
C GLN A 406 -21.17 1.20 6.99
N VAL A 407 -20.13 1.90 7.43
CA VAL A 407 -19.70 3.19 6.91
C VAL A 407 -18.23 3.15 6.56
N ILE A 408 -17.90 3.72 5.41
CA ILE A 408 -16.52 3.88 4.93
C ILE A 408 -16.08 5.31 5.21
N LYS A 409 -15.04 5.48 6.02
CA LYS A 409 -14.37 6.75 6.29
C LYS A 409 -13.21 6.93 5.30
N ARG A 410 -13.16 8.08 4.63
CA ARG A 410 -12.06 8.51 3.75
C ARG A 410 -11.18 9.55 4.40
#